data_686d926b61dc47e79d1a08311ce995c0
#
_entry.id   686d926b61dc47e79d1a08311ce995c0
#
_cell.length_a   1.000
_cell.length_b   1.000
_cell.length_c   1.000
_cell.angle_alpha   90.00
_cell.angle_beta   90.00
_cell.angle_gamma   90.00
#
_symmetry.space_group_name_H-M   'P 1'
#
loop_
_entity.id
_entity.type
_entity.pdbx_description
1 polymer ?
#
loop_
_entity_poly.entity_id
_entity_poly.type
_entity_poly.pdbx_seq_one_letter_code
_entity_poly.pdbx_strand_id
1 'polypeptide(L)'
;MATGEIVNTQRKMPERLYSYFLWTFFFCVLLAATFSAFTPINLIFGEIYHINSFSLLIASVVLLFGSIVTHYATYYLQGFQYAKNFYINSFLFLLSVISLVTAHHLLILCLSWLGMGFFMSRLIGLQKNWWQAQKSAKIALIYFSISSLILFISLFSLAYYTQQFTLPGILNHFQEAPSLVLNLAVIGILLVCFIQSAIYPFQSWLLNAMTAPTPASALMHAGFVNGAGILLALLAPLMVFTTSHYFLFVIGGITAIIAQFNKLIQTNVKQKLACSTIAQMGFMLMQCGLGFYNAAVAHLILHGFYKAYLFLSAGSEIKQLNIPKIEHLKINTMQVIWVILFALAGGSFFSLLTAKTSFTNSAIFLTIIVAITVAQSTYNILKYRNVSWLKKIFSAFWIFIFGVSSYAVLYALVSYFMKDMPYTAQPEPLGFVHLFVAGVFLLGFFIMKLGLYKKLPWLYVILLNLSQPKPSSSKS
;
A
#
# COMPACT_ATOMS: atom_id res chain seq x y z
N MET A 1 -30.98 -19.74 -14.63
CA MET A 1 -30.47 -20.00 -15.98
C MET A 1 -30.50 -18.69 -16.74
N ALA A 2 -29.37 -18.01 -16.88
CA ALA A 2 -29.26 -16.81 -17.72
C ALA A 2 -28.64 -17.26 -19.05
N THR A 3 -29.44 -17.16 -20.09
CA THR A 3 -29.05 -17.41 -21.48
C THR A 3 -28.00 -16.38 -21.87
N GLY A 4 -26.72 -16.78 -21.82
CA GLY A 4 -25.64 -15.97 -22.35
C GLY A 4 -25.67 -16.01 -23.87
N GLU A 5 -25.98 -14.89 -24.48
CA GLU A 5 -25.69 -14.68 -25.89
C GLU A 5 -24.19 -14.85 -26.14
N ILE A 6 -23.85 -15.83 -26.94
CA ILE A 6 -22.49 -16.09 -27.42
C ILE A 6 -22.11 -14.92 -28.33
N VAL A 7 -21.45 -13.92 -27.77
CA VAL A 7 -20.89 -12.80 -28.55
C VAL A 7 -19.63 -13.27 -29.28
N ASN A 8 -19.73 -13.15 -30.57
CA ASN A 8 -18.83 -13.45 -31.68
C ASN A 8 -17.32 -13.31 -31.36
N THR A 9 -16.56 -14.36 -31.67
CA THR A 9 -15.11 -14.55 -31.38
C THR A 9 -14.16 -13.60 -32.12
N GLN A 10 -14.65 -12.67 -32.95
CA GLN A 10 -13.82 -11.80 -33.80
C GLN A 10 -13.32 -10.51 -33.14
N ARG A 11 -13.70 -10.19 -31.88
CA ARG A 11 -13.27 -8.96 -31.19
C ARG A 11 -12.00 -9.10 -30.29
N LYS A 12 -11.22 -10.15 -30.46
CA LYS A 12 -10.02 -10.40 -29.62
C LYS A 12 -8.82 -9.49 -29.92
N MET A 13 -8.76 -8.84 -31.08
CA MET A 13 -7.60 -8.04 -31.51
C MET A 13 -7.36 -6.75 -30.69
N PRO A 14 -8.36 -5.89 -30.43
CA PRO A 14 -8.11 -4.61 -29.77
C PRO A 14 -7.66 -4.75 -28.31
N GLU A 15 -8.13 -5.77 -27.58
CA GLU A 15 -7.80 -6.00 -26.18
C GLU A 15 -6.36 -6.49 -25.98
N ARG A 16 -5.89 -7.38 -26.85
CA ARG A 16 -4.51 -7.84 -26.86
C ARG A 16 -3.55 -6.73 -27.27
N LEU A 17 -3.94 -5.93 -28.28
CA LEU A 17 -3.16 -4.78 -28.73
C LEU A 17 -2.92 -3.78 -27.58
N TYR A 18 -3.95 -3.55 -26.76
CA TYR A 18 -3.84 -2.69 -25.57
C TYR A 18 -2.84 -3.25 -24.55
N SER A 19 -2.87 -4.57 -24.28
CA SER A 19 -1.90 -5.21 -23.39
C SER A 19 -0.47 -5.09 -23.95
N TYR A 20 -0.25 -5.32 -25.24
CA TYR A 20 1.07 -5.15 -25.87
C TYR A 20 1.56 -3.71 -25.82
N PHE A 21 0.67 -2.73 -26.03
CA PHE A 21 1.01 -1.32 -25.90
C PHE A 21 1.52 -0.98 -24.48
N LEU A 22 0.84 -1.46 -23.43
CA LEU A 22 1.30 -1.24 -22.06
C LEU A 22 2.63 -1.92 -21.76
N TRP A 23 2.86 -3.13 -22.26
CA TRP A 23 4.16 -3.80 -22.12
C TRP A 23 5.28 -3.04 -22.83
N THR A 24 5.04 -2.56 -24.06
CA THR A 24 6.01 -1.73 -24.77
C THR A 24 6.31 -0.45 -23.99
N PHE A 25 5.27 0.23 -23.50
CA PHE A 25 5.44 1.45 -22.72
C PHE A 25 6.21 1.18 -21.41
N PHE A 26 5.90 0.08 -20.72
CA PHE A 26 6.66 -0.37 -19.55
C PHE A 26 8.15 -0.55 -19.86
N PHE A 27 8.50 -1.27 -20.93
CA PHE A 27 9.90 -1.50 -21.28
C PHE A 27 10.63 -0.20 -21.66
N CYS A 28 9.98 0.73 -22.36
CA CYS A 28 10.56 2.05 -22.65
C CYS A 28 10.86 2.84 -21.38
N VAL A 29 9.91 2.89 -20.42
CA VAL A 29 10.10 3.60 -19.16
C VAL A 29 11.11 2.88 -18.26
N LEU A 30 11.14 1.56 -18.25
CA LEU A 30 12.14 0.77 -17.53
C LEU A 30 13.56 1.03 -18.05
N LEU A 31 13.74 1.11 -19.37
CA LEU A 31 15.02 1.48 -19.98
C LEU A 31 15.44 2.91 -19.58
N ALA A 32 14.51 3.86 -19.59
CA ALA A 32 14.78 5.20 -19.11
C ALA A 32 15.15 5.24 -17.62
N ALA A 33 14.45 4.45 -16.78
CA ALA A 33 14.75 4.31 -15.35
C ALA A 33 16.13 3.68 -15.12
N THR A 34 16.47 2.62 -15.85
CA THR A 34 17.82 1.99 -15.75
C THR A 34 18.91 2.94 -16.22
N PHE A 35 18.69 3.67 -17.30
CA PHE A 35 19.62 4.71 -17.75
C PHE A 35 19.80 5.82 -16.71
N SER A 36 18.72 6.25 -16.04
CA SER A 36 18.77 7.25 -14.97
C SER A 36 19.57 6.82 -13.74
N ALA A 37 19.80 5.52 -13.56
CA ALA A 37 20.68 5.01 -12.50
C ALA A 37 22.17 5.31 -12.78
N PHE A 38 22.58 5.37 -14.04
CA PHE A 38 23.98 5.69 -14.42
C PHE A 38 24.19 7.19 -14.66
N THR A 39 23.22 7.82 -15.31
CA THR A 39 23.22 9.27 -15.62
C THR A 39 21.93 9.87 -15.07
N PRO A 40 21.99 10.66 -13.96
CA PRO A 40 20.78 11.23 -13.38
C PRO A 40 19.99 12.04 -14.41
N ILE A 41 18.76 11.64 -14.66
CA ILE A 41 17.83 12.34 -15.53
C ILE A 41 17.09 13.37 -14.68
N ASN A 42 17.12 14.61 -15.12
CA ASN A 42 16.40 15.72 -14.53
C ASN A 42 15.85 16.60 -15.66
N LEU A 43 14.68 16.23 -16.17
CA LEU A 43 14.02 16.89 -17.30
C LEU A 43 12.79 17.65 -16.81
N ILE A 44 12.80 18.96 -17.00
CA ILE A 44 11.68 19.84 -16.67
C ILE A 44 11.03 20.30 -17.98
N PHE A 45 9.76 19.97 -18.16
CA PHE A 45 8.96 20.37 -19.32
C PHE A 45 8.07 21.57 -18.96
N GLY A 46 8.59 22.76 -19.19
CA GLY A 46 7.97 23.98 -18.69
C GLY A 46 7.87 23.95 -17.16
N GLU A 47 6.81 24.53 -16.61
CA GLU A 47 6.49 24.42 -15.18
C GLU A 47 5.48 23.29 -14.87
N ILE A 48 5.21 22.42 -15.86
CA ILE A 48 4.10 21.45 -15.79
C ILE A 48 4.57 20.12 -15.26
N TYR A 49 5.60 19.53 -15.86
CA TYR A 49 6.11 18.19 -15.54
C TYR A 49 7.60 18.20 -15.24
N HIS A 50 7.98 17.36 -14.27
CA HIS A 50 9.36 17.12 -13.87
C HIS A 50 9.62 15.61 -13.85
N ILE A 51 10.45 15.14 -14.78
CA ILE A 51 10.86 13.75 -14.86
C ILE A 51 12.23 13.61 -14.20
N ASN A 52 12.27 12.87 -13.11
CA ASN A 52 13.48 12.55 -12.35
C ASN A 52 13.59 11.03 -12.10
N SER A 53 14.69 10.59 -11.50
CA SER A 53 14.93 9.16 -11.23
C SER A 53 13.82 8.52 -10.41
N PHE A 54 13.30 9.20 -9.39
CA PHE A 54 12.20 8.70 -8.57
C PHE A 54 10.90 8.53 -9.37
N SER A 55 10.53 9.53 -10.18
CA SER A 55 9.32 9.46 -11.00
C SER A 55 9.39 8.32 -12.02
N LEU A 56 10.57 8.07 -12.63
CA LEU A 56 10.79 6.95 -13.55
C LEU A 56 10.71 5.60 -12.84
N LEU A 57 11.24 5.47 -11.63
CA LEU A 57 11.09 4.24 -10.82
C LEU A 57 9.62 3.94 -10.56
N ILE A 58 8.85 4.90 -10.04
CA ILE A 58 7.44 4.69 -9.71
C ILE A 58 6.62 4.45 -10.98
N ALA A 59 6.86 5.20 -12.06
CA ALA A 59 6.19 4.98 -13.35
C ALA A 59 6.45 3.56 -13.89
N SER A 60 7.69 3.05 -13.80
CA SER A 60 8.04 1.68 -14.18
C SER A 60 7.25 0.64 -13.37
N VAL A 61 7.18 0.80 -12.06
CA VAL A 61 6.45 -0.11 -11.16
C VAL A 61 4.95 -0.10 -11.47
N VAL A 62 4.37 1.09 -11.66
CA VAL A 62 2.93 1.27 -11.97
C VAL A 62 2.59 0.67 -13.33
N LEU A 63 3.43 0.88 -14.35
CA LEU A 63 3.25 0.29 -15.67
C LEU A 63 3.41 -1.24 -15.65
N LEU A 64 4.33 -1.77 -14.85
CA LEU A 64 4.47 -3.22 -14.67
C LEU A 64 3.19 -3.84 -14.11
N PHE A 65 2.64 -3.26 -13.03
CA PHE A 65 1.36 -3.73 -12.48
C PHE A 65 0.22 -3.57 -13.49
N GLY A 66 0.15 -2.43 -14.18
CA GLY A 66 -0.83 -2.20 -15.24
C GLY A 66 -0.74 -3.24 -16.34
N SER A 67 0.46 -3.57 -16.81
CA SER A 67 0.71 -4.56 -17.87
C SER A 67 0.32 -5.97 -17.43
N ILE A 68 0.72 -6.40 -16.23
CA ILE A 68 0.37 -7.72 -15.67
C ILE A 68 -1.14 -7.86 -15.51
N VAL A 69 -1.79 -6.85 -14.89
CA VAL A 69 -3.22 -6.91 -14.61
C VAL A 69 -4.04 -6.85 -15.91
N THR A 70 -3.65 -6.01 -16.87
CA THR A 70 -4.37 -5.94 -18.16
C THR A 70 -4.15 -7.18 -18.99
N HIS A 71 -2.96 -7.79 -18.98
CA HIS A 71 -2.73 -9.09 -19.60
C HIS A 71 -3.63 -10.19 -19.00
N TYR A 72 -3.71 -10.28 -17.66
CA TYR A 72 -4.65 -11.18 -17.00
C TYR A 72 -6.10 -10.89 -17.38
N ALA A 73 -6.48 -9.61 -17.49
CA ALA A 73 -7.83 -9.18 -17.83
C ALA A 73 -8.26 -9.64 -19.23
N THR A 74 -7.33 -9.83 -20.19
CA THR A 74 -7.66 -10.34 -21.54
C THR A 74 -8.29 -11.74 -21.51
N TYR A 75 -7.97 -12.52 -20.48
CA TYR A 75 -8.56 -13.84 -20.26
C TYR A 75 -9.75 -13.77 -19.30
N TYR A 76 -9.62 -13.01 -18.22
CA TYR A 76 -10.64 -12.94 -17.17
C TYR A 76 -11.94 -12.25 -17.62
N LEU A 77 -11.82 -11.17 -18.40
CA LEU A 77 -12.96 -10.37 -18.88
C LEU A 77 -13.49 -10.82 -20.23
N GLN A 78 -13.04 -11.94 -20.75
CA GLN A 78 -13.49 -12.45 -22.05
C GLN A 78 -15.01 -12.73 -22.03
N GLY A 79 -15.74 -12.10 -22.96
CA GLY A 79 -17.20 -12.23 -23.06
C GLY A 79 -18.01 -11.26 -22.19
N PHE A 80 -17.37 -10.48 -21.31
CA PHE A 80 -18.09 -9.47 -20.52
C PHE A 80 -18.26 -8.15 -21.27
N GLN A 81 -19.48 -7.62 -21.29
CA GLN A 81 -19.81 -6.35 -21.97
C GLN A 81 -19.04 -5.14 -21.43
N TYR A 82 -18.59 -5.18 -20.19
CA TYR A 82 -17.86 -4.09 -19.54
C TYR A 82 -16.33 -4.15 -19.75
N ALA A 83 -15.82 -5.13 -20.48
CA ALA A 83 -14.38 -5.28 -20.74
C ALA A 83 -13.75 -4.01 -21.34
N LYS A 84 -14.37 -3.40 -22.37
CA LYS A 84 -13.90 -2.14 -22.97
C LYS A 84 -13.79 -1.02 -21.94
N ASN A 85 -14.77 -0.88 -21.05
CA ASN A 85 -14.76 0.14 -19.99
C ASN A 85 -13.65 -0.12 -18.96
N PHE A 86 -13.33 -1.39 -18.70
CA PHE A 86 -12.18 -1.73 -17.86
C PHE A 86 -10.88 -1.20 -18.47
N TYR A 87 -10.59 -1.51 -19.74
CA TYR A 87 -9.34 -1.10 -20.40
C TYR A 87 -9.19 0.43 -20.45
N ILE A 88 -10.25 1.15 -20.81
CA ILE A 88 -10.22 2.62 -20.86
C ILE A 88 -9.96 3.21 -19.47
N ASN A 89 -10.72 2.79 -18.45
CA ASN A 89 -10.57 3.36 -17.11
C ASN A 89 -9.25 2.92 -16.45
N SER A 90 -8.75 1.72 -16.72
CA SER A 90 -7.43 1.29 -16.22
C SER A 90 -6.30 2.09 -16.85
N PHE A 91 -6.36 2.38 -18.14
CA PHE A 91 -5.37 3.23 -18.82
C PHE A 91 -5.36 4.65 -18.24
N LEU A 92 -6.53 5.28 -18.14
CA LEU A 92 -6.65 6.63 -17.61
C LEU A 92 -6.25 6.71 -16.13
N PHE A 93 -6.50 5.65 -15.38
CA PHE A 93 -5.99 5.50 -14.03
C PHE A 93 -4.45 5.47 -13.98
N LEU A 94 -3.82 4.61 -14.79
CA LEU A 94 -2.35 4.52 -14.88
C LEU A 94 -1.74 5.85 -15.32
N LEU A 95 -2.33 6.50 -16.32
CA LEU A 95 -1.90 7.82 -16.79
C LEU A 95 -2.00 8.86 -15.68
N SER A 96 -3.09 8.85 -14.88
CA SER A 96 -3.25 9.76 -13.75
C SER A 96 -2.16 9.53 -12.68
N VAL A 97 -1.78 8.27 -12.40
CA VAL A 97 -0.71 7.98 -11.45
C VAL A 97 0.65 8.45 -11.99
N ILE A 98 0.94 8.22 -13.27
CA ILE A 98 2.18 8.70 -13.90
C ILE A 98 2.23 10.23 -13.88
N SER A 99 1.13 10.89 -14.25
CA SER A 99 1.03 12.35 -14.19
C SER A 99 1.21 12.90 -12.77
N LEU A 100 0.73 12.18 -11.74
CA LEU A 100 0.91 12.55 -10.33
C LEU A 100 2.39 12.55 -9.94
N VAL A 101 3.15 11.50 -10.29
CA VAL A 101 4.55 11.37 -9.86
C VAL A 101 5.52 12.22 -10.67
N THR A 102 5.08 12.68 -11.84
CA THR A 102 5.84 13.61 -12.69
C THR A 102 5.35 15.06 -12.55
N ALA A 103 4.33 15.33 -11.75
CA ALA A 103 3.77 16.67 -11.59
C ALA A 103 4.80 17.64 -11.00
N HIS A 104 5.06 18.72 -11.71
CA HIS A 104 5.86 19.85 -11.24
C HIS A 104 4.96 20.97 -10.71
N HIS A 105 3.87 21.27 -11.43
CA HIS A 105 2.89 22.27 -11.06
C HIS A 105 1.81 21.69 -10.14
N LEU A 106 1.44 22.42 -9.08
CA LEU A 106 0.45 21.95 -8.08
C LEU A 106 -0.91 21.62 -8.67
N LEU A 107 -1.37 22.38 -9.67
CA LEU A 107 -2.64 22.11 -10.33
C LEU A 107 -2.65 20.74 -10.99
N ILE A 108 -1.54 20.36 -11.66
CA ILE A 108 -1.39 19.04 -12.29
C ILE A 108 -1.41 17.94 -11.23
N LEU A 109 -0.72 18.15 -10.12
CA LEU A 109 -0.71 17.21 -8.99
C LEU A 109 -2.12 16.99 -8.45
N CYS A 110 -2.89 18.05 -8.21
CA CYS A 110 -4.27 17.97 -7.71
C CYS A 110 -5.22 17.33 -8.73
N LEU A 111 -5.12 17.70 -10.03
CA LEU A 111 -5.94 17.11 -11.09
C LEU A 111 -5.63 15.62 -11.29
N SER A 112 -4.36 15.25 -11.20
CA SER A 112 -3.92 13.85 -11.28
C SER A 112 -4.45 13.03 -10.11
N TRP A 113 -4.44 13.58 -8.89
CA TRP A 113 -5.03 12.96 -7.70
C TRP A 113 -6.54 12.75 -7.85
N LEU A 114 -7.26 13.76 -8.32
CA LEU A 114 -8.69 13.66 -8.62
C LEU A 114 -8.96 12.62 -9.72
N GLY A 115 -8.19 12.65 -10.82
CA GLY A 115 -8.31 11.70 -11.92
C GLY A 115 -8.10 10.26 -11.48
N MET A 116 -7.06 10.01 -10.66
CA MET A 116 -6.78 8.72 -10.07
C MET A 116 -7.97 8.19 -9.26
N GLY A 117 -8.57 9.02 -8.41
CA GLY A 117 -9.77 8.68 -7.63
C GLY A 117 -11.00 8.45 -8.50
N PHE A 118 -11.22 9.31 -9.49
CA PHE A 118 -12.34 9.21 -10.41
C PHE A 118 -12.31 7.91 -11.22
N PHE A 119 -11.20 7.60 -11.87
CA PHE A 119 -11.09 6.39 -12.69
C PHE A 119 -11.11 5.12 -11.84
N MET A 120 -10.56 5.14 -10.62
CA MET A 120 -10.68 4.03 -9.69
C MET A 120 -12.14 3.79 -9.27
N SER A 121 -12.92 4.83 -9.00
CA SER A 121 -14.34 4.69 -8.69
C SER A 121 -15.11 4.04 -9.85
N ARG A 122 -14.76 4.40 -11.10
CA ARG A 122 -15.35 3.80 -12.32
C ARG A 122 -14.96 2.31 -12.46
N LEU A 123 -13.74 1.94 -12.05
CA LEU A 123 -13.29 0.55 -12.02
C LEU A 123 -14.02 -0.28 -10.94
N ILE A 124 -14.37 0.32 -9.79
CA ILE A 124 -15.18 -0.33 -8.76
C ILE A 124 -16.60 -0.59 -9.28
N GLY A 125 -17.19 0.38 -9.98
CA GLY A 125 -18.57 0.32 -10.50
C GLY A 125 -18.71 -0.25 -11.92
N LEU A 126 -17.79 -1.10 -12.39
CA LEU A 126 -17.82 -1.65 -13.75
C LEU A 126 -19.11 -2.40 -14.08
N GLN A 127 -19.63 -3.18 -13.12
CA GLN A 127 -20.86 -3.96 -13.28
C GLN A 127 -22.09 -3.06 -13.05
N LYS A 128 -22.59 -2.45 -14.13
CA LYS A 128 -23.70 -1.49 -14.05
C LYS A 128 -25.00 -2.07 -13.49
N ASN A 129 -25.27 -3.35 -13.77
CA ASN A 129 -26.49 -4.04 -13.35
C ASN A 129 -26.43 -4.52 -11.89
N TRP A 130 -25.29 -4.38 -11.21
CA TRP A 130 -25.14 -4.76 -9.81
C TRP A 130 -25.19 -3.53 -8.91
N TRP A 131 -26.34 -3.30 -8.28
CA TRP A 131 -26.58 -2.11 -7.47
C TRP A 131 -25.57 -1.89 -6.34
N GLN A 132 -25.08 -3.01 -5.73
CA GLN A 132 -24.07 -2.93 -4.67
C GLN A 132 -22.73 -2.42 -5.19
N ALA A 133 -22.33 -2.80 -6.41
CA ALA A 133 -21.13 -2.29 -7.05
C ALA A 133 -21.27 -0.79 -7.38
N GLN A 134 -22.46 -0.36 -7.87
CA GLN A 134 -22.74 1.05 -8.14
C GLN A 134 -22.72 1.90 -6.87
N LYS A 135 -23.31 1.39 -5.78
CA LYS A 135 -23.28 2.05 -4.47
C LYS A 135 -21.86 2.15 -3.93
N SER A 136 -21.07 1.09 -4.02
CA SER A 136 -19.65 1.07 -3.63
C SER A 136 -18.84 2.09 -4.40
N ALA A 137 -19.05 2.19 -5.72
CA ALA A 137 -18.41 3.17 -6.58
C ALA A 137 -18.77 4.61 -6.18
N LYS A 138 -20.05 4.87 -5.86
CA LYS A 138 -20.50 6.19 -5.40
C LYS A 138 -19.86 6.58 -4.06
N ILE A 139 -19.80 5.63 -3.10
CA ILE A 139 -19.13 5.84 -1.81
C ILE A 139 -17.66 6.18 -2.04
N ALA A 140 -16.96 5.37 -2.83
CA ALA A 140 -15.55 5.59 -3.16
C ALA A 140 -15.34 6.96 -3.83
N LEU A 141 -16.19 7.34 -4.81
CA LEU A 141 -16.11 8.62 -5.48
C LEU A 141 -16.26 9.80 -4.51
N ILE A 142 -17.20 9.73 -3.56
CA ILE A 142 -17.37 10.78 -2.53
C ILE A 142 -16.09 10.92 -1.69
N TYR A 143 -15.54 9.82 -1.19
CA TYR A 143 -14.29 9.85 -0.40
C TYR A 143 -13.13 10.47 -1.18
N PHE A 144 -12.98 10.09 -2.45
CA PHE A 144 -11.87 10.57 -3.29
C PHE A 144 -12.06 12.03 -3.73
N SER A 145 -13.30 12.46 -4.00
CA SER A 145 -13.59 13.87 -4.30
C SER A 145 -13.33 14.77 -3.10
N ILE A 146 -13.74 14.35 -1.89
CA ILE A 146 -13.45 15.07 -0.64
C ILE A 146 -11.94 15.14 -0.41
N SER A 147 -11.23 14.00 -0.56
CA SER A 147 -9.77 13.94 -0.46
C SER A 147 -9.09 14.91 -1.44
N SER A 148 -9.54 14.95 -2.69
CA SER A 148 -8.98 15.85 -3.72
C SER A 148 -9.22 17.32 -3.40
N LEU A 149 -10.41 17.65 -2.88
CA LEU A 149 -10.74 19.02 -2.48
C LEU A 149 -9.86 19.47 -1.29
N ILE A 150 -9.68 18.60 -0.29
CA ILE A 150 -8.80 18.88 0.86
C ILE A 150 -7.37 19.08 0.37
N LEU A 151 -6.86 18.23 -0.53
CA LEU A 151 -5.51 18.36 -1.08
C LEU A 151 -5.35 19.70 -1.82
N PHE A 152 -6.32 20.06 -2.65
CA PHE A 152 -6.33 21.34 -3.37
C PHE A 152 -6.27 22.51 -2.39
N ILE A 153 -7.17 22.58 -1.40
CA ILE A 153 -7.19 23.64 -0.40
C ILE A 153 -5.85 23.70 0.36
N SER A 154 -5.32 22.57 0.78
CA SER A 154 -4.06 22.51 1.55
C SER A 154 -2.87 23.05 0.76
N LEU A 155 -2.69 22.59 -0.49
CA LEU A 155 -1.54 23.02 -1.31
C LEU A 155 -1.69 24.46 -1.80
N PHE A 156 -2.90 24.87 -2.21
CA PHE A 156 -3.13 26.22 -2.70
C PHE A 156 -3.16 27.28 -1.58
N SER A 157 -3.47 26.90 -0.32
CA SER A 157 -3.28 27.80 0.81
C SER A 157 -1.79 28.10 1.05
N LEU A 158 -0.92 27.11 0.93
CA LEU A 158 0.53 27.33 0.98
C LEU A 158 1.01 28.16 -0.22
N ALA A 159 0.54 27.83 -1.43
CA ALA A 159 0.89 28.57 -2.64
C ALA A 159 0.53 30.06 -2.57
N TYR A 160 -0.61 30.38 -1.94
CA TYR A 160 -1.05 31.78 -1.77
C TYR A 160 -0.05 32.58 -0.91
N TYR A 161 0.45 32.01 0.18
CA TYR A 161 1.39 32.72 1.07
C TYR A 161 2.82 32.73 0.55
N THR A 162 3.26 31.63 -0.08
CA THR A 162 4.62 31.51 -0.61
C THR A 162 4.77 32.10 -2.02
N GLN A 163 3.66 32.45 -2.69
CA GLN A 163 3.62 32.88 -4.10
C GLN A 163 4.30 31.87 -5.06
N GLN A 164 4.33 30.58 -4.67
CA GLN A 164 4.91 29.49 -5.44
C GLN A 164 3.84 28.48 -5.85
N PHE A 165 3.75 28.19 -7.16
CA PHE A 165 2.77 27.24 -7.71
C PHE A 165 3.39 25.94 -8.19
N THR A 166 4.69 25.76 -8.01
CA THR A 166 5.41 24.53 -8.30
C THR A 166 5.71 23.76 -7.01
N LEU A 167 5.78 22.43 -7.12
CA LEU A 167 6.05 21.57 -5.97
C LEU A 167 7.42 21.89 -5.32
N PRO A 168 8.54 22.00 -6.08
CA PRO A 168 9.81 22.41 -5.48
C PRO A 168 9.78 23.82 -4.90
N GLY A 169 9.06 24.75 -5.54
CA GLY A 169 8.91 26.11 -5.05
C GLY A 169 8.28 26.14 -3.66
N ILE A 170 7.16 25.43 -3.46
CA ILE A 170 6.56 25.31 -2.12
C ILE A 170 7.49 24.64 -1.13
N LEU A 171 8.16 23.54 -1.51
CA LEU A 171 9.06 22.81 -0.62
C LEU A 171 10.29 23.62 -0.18
N ASN A 172 10.67 24.63 -0.91
CA ASN A 172 11.77 25.53 -0.55
C ASN A 172 11.31 26.75 0.28
N HIS A 173 10.05 27.18 0.17
CA HIS A 173 9.54 28.42 0.77
C HIS A 173 8.40 28.25 1.78
N PHE A 174 7.99 27.00 2.11
CA PHE A 174 6.84 26.75 3.00
C PHE A 174 6.96 27.39 4.39
N GLN A 175 8.19 27.66 4.86
CA GLN A 175 8.46 28.31 6.14
C GLN A 175 8.08 29.80 6.15
N GLU A 176 7.86 30.41 4.98
CA GLU A 176 7.39 31.78 4.86
C GLU A 176 5.88 31.90 5.16
N ALA A 177 5.15 30.77 5.08
CA ALA A 177 3.74 30.75 5.43
C ALA A 177 3.53 30.87 6.95
N PRO A 178 2.46 31.54 7.40
CA PRO A 178 2.12 31.58 8.82
C PRO A 178 2.00 30.18 9.41
N SER A 179 2.49 29.97 10.64
CA SER A 179 2.53 28.66 11.27
C SER A 179 1.14 27.97 11.35
N LEU A 180 0.07 28.76 11.55
CA LEU A 180 -1.30 28.25 11.55
C LEU A 180 -1.66 27.66 10.18
N VAL A 181 -1.35 28.37 9.08
CA VAL A 181 -1.64 27.93 7.70
C VAL A 181 -0.84 26.67 7.38
N LEU A 182 0.45 26.66 7.70
CA LEU A 182 1.30 25.48 7.52
C LEU A 182 0.75 24.27 8.24
N ASN A 183 0.41 24.40 9.54
CA ASN A 183 -0.14 23.28 10.30
C ASN A 183 -1.49 22.80 9.77
N LEU A 184 -2.40 23.72 9.39
CA LEU A 184 -3.69 23.33 8.79
C LEU A 184 -3.51 22.64 7.43
N ALA A 185 -2.60 23.11 6.59
CA ALA A 185 -2.29 22.48 5.31
C ALA A 185 -1.73 21.05 5.52
N VAL A 186 -0.82 20.88 6.47
CA VAL A 186 -0.24 19.57 6.80
C VAL A 186 -1.30 18.62 7.37
N ILE A 187 -2.18 19.08 8.26
CA ILE A 187 -3.32 18.29 8.75
C ILE A 187 -4.22 17.87 7.58
N GLY A 188 -4.50 18.78 6.65
CA GLY A 188 -5.26 18.45 5.44
C GLY A 188 -4.57 17.36 4.60
N ILE A 189 -3.26 17.46 4.37
CA ILE A 189 -2.48 16.44 3.66
C ILE A 189 -2.50 15.09 4.40
N LEU A 190 -2.40 15.08 5.73
CA LEU A 190 -2.54 13.85 6.53
C LEU A 190 -3.91 13.21 6.33
N LEU A 191 -4.99 14.00 6.39
CA LEU A 191 -6.36 13.50 6.14
C LEU A 191 -6.51 12.91 4.73
N VAL A 192 -5.93 13.56 3.71
CA VAL A 192 -5.88 13.04 2.34
C VAL A 192 -5.21 11.65 2.30
N CYS A 193 -4.06 11.51 2.95
CA CYS A 193 -3.32 10.24 3.03
C CYS A 193 -4.11 9.17 3.78
N PHE A 194 -4.80 9.53 4.86
CA PHE A 194 -5.63 8.59 5.64
C PHE A 194 -6.84 8.11 4.84
N ILE A 195 -7.50 9.00 4.11
CA ILE A 195 -8.62 8.63 3.23
C ILE A 195 -8.12 7.69 2.13
N GLN A 196 -7.06 8.06 1.43
CA GLN A 196 -6.52 7.30 0.30
C GLN A 196 -6.08 5.89 0.69
N SER A 197 -5.39 5.76 1.83
CA SER A 197 -4.90 4.49 2.36
C SER A 197 -5.93 3.70 3.17
N ALA A 198 -7.18 4.15 3.21
CA ALA A 198 -8.26 3.51 3.98
C ALA A 198 -7.93 3.30 5.47
N ILE A 199 -7.22 4.25 6.09
CA ILE A 199 -6.87 4.25 7.51
C ILE A 199 -8.13 4.46 8.34
N TYR A 200 -8.20 3.87 9.53
CA TYR A 200 -9.32 4.13 10.44
C TYR A 200 -9.40 5.61 10.82
N PRO A 201 -10.60 6.25 10.72
CA PRO A 201 -11.93 5.68 10.50
C PRO A 201 -12.39 5.63 9.03
N PHE A 202 -11.52 5.84 8.04
CA PHE A 202 -11.88 5.95 6.62
C PHE A 202 -11.88 4.62 5.85
N GLN A 203 -11.72 3.47 6.52
CA GLN A 203 -11.60 2.14 5.91
C GLN A 203 -12.82 1.68 5.12
N SER A 204 -13.99 2.30 5.35
CA SER A 204 -15.27 1.82 4.84
C SER A 204 -15.34 1.81 3.30
N TRP A 205 -14.71 2.76 2.60
CA TRP A 205 -14.72 2.77 1.15
C TRP A 205 -14.02 1.53 0.57
N LEU A 206 -12.88 1.13 1.16
CA LEU A 206 -12.12 -0.02 0.68
C LEU A 206 -12.86 -1.34 0.94
N LEU A 207 -13.48 -1.49 2.10
CA LEU A 207 -14.29 -2.66 2.43
C LEU A 207 -15.52 -2.81 1.51
N ASN A 208 -16.18 -1.69 1.14
CA ASN A 208 -17.26 -1.67 0.17
C ASN A 208 -16.76 -2.00 -1.25
N ALA A 209 -15.56 -1.55 -1.63
CA ALA A 209 -14.98 -1.75 -2.95
C ALA A 209 -14.65 -3.22 -3.28
N MET A 210 -14.84 -4.16 -2.36
CA MET A 210 -14.62 -5.60 -2.61
C MET A 210 -15.64 -6.22 -3.59
N THR A 211 -16.66 -5.47 -4.00
CA THR A 211 -17.55 -5.78 -5.11
C THR A 211 -16.87 -5.66 -6.49
N ALA A 212 -15.74 -4.96 -6.58
CA ALA A 212 -15.00 -4.78 -7.83
C ALA A 212 -14.56 -6.11 -8.44
N PRO A 213 -14.53 -6.25 -9.79
CA PRO A 213 -13.93 -7.40 -10.46
C PRO A 213 -12.47 -7.61 -10.06
N THR A 214 -12.01 -8.86 -10.11
CA THR A 214 -10.66 -9.24 -9.65
C THR A 214 -9.53 -8.39 -10.25
N PRO A 215 -9.48 -8.11 -11.57
CA PRO A 215 -8.43 -7.23 -12.13
C PRO A 215 -8.49 -5.80 -11.58
N ALA A 216 -9.70 -5.24 -11.39
CA ALA A 216 -9.86 -3.90 -10.80
C ALA A 216 -9.43 -3.89 -9.33
N SER A 217 -9.74 -4.95 -8.56
CA SER A 217 -9.26 -5.10 -7.19
C SER A 217 -7.72 -5.19 -7.13
N ALA A 218 -7.09 -5.89 -8.08
CA ALA A 218 -5.63 -5.97 -8.14
C ALA A 218 -4.99 -4.59 -8.39
N LEU A 219 -5.50 -3.80 -9.36
CA LEU A 219 -5.03 -2.42 -9.59
C LEU A 219 -5.25 -1.51 -8.39
N MET A 220 -6.39 -1.64 -7.71
CA MET A 220 -6.71 -0.85 -6.53
C MET A 220 -5.70 -1.10 -5.40
N HIS A 221 -5.38 -2.34 -5.10
CA HIS A 221 -4.51 -2.70 -4.00
C HIS A 221 -3.01 -2.63 -4.34
N ALA A 222 -2.63 -2.79 -5.62
CA ALA A 222 -1.24 -2.67 -6.04
C ALA A 222 -0.83 -1.23 -6.41
N GLY A 223 -1.78 -0.38 -6.81
CA GLY A 223 -1.51 0.97 -7.28
C GLY A 223 -2.19 2.06 -6.46
N PHE A 224 -3.53 2.04 -6.38
CA PHE A 224 -4.31 3.16 -5.88
C PHE A 224 -4.06 3.49 -4.40
N VAL A 225 -4.13 2.50 -3.50
CA VAL A 225 -3.94 2.73 -2.05
C VAL A 225 -2.51 3.16 -1.71
N ASN A 226 -1.56 2.84 -2.58
CA ASN A 226 -0.15 3.21 -2.44
C ASN A 226 0.11 4.70 -2.72
N GLY A 227 -0.82 5.40 -3.37
CA GLY A 227 -0.69 6.82 -3.72
C GLY A 227 -0.37 7.72 -2.54
N ALA A 228 -0.91 7.41 -1.35
CA ALA A 228 -0.63 8.19 -0.14
C ALA A 228 0.85 8.15 0.28
N GLY A 229 1.51 6.99 0.19
CA GLY A 229 2.93 6.89 0.51
C GLY A 229 3.82 7.60 -0.51
N ILE A 230 3.40 7.62 -1.78
CA ILE A 230 4.07 8.41 -2.82
C ILE A 230 3.89 9.90 -2.53
N LEU A 231 2.68 10.35 -2.20
CA LEU A 231 2.42 11.75 -1.85
C LEU A 231 3.22 12.19 -0.62
N LEU A 232 3.27 11.35 0.42
CA LEU A 232 4.08 11.64 1.62
C LEU A 232 5.58 11.69 1.31
N ALA A 233 6.07 10.85 0.42
CA ALA A 233 7.47 10.90 -0.02
C ALA A 233 7.77 12.20 -0.80
N LEU A 234 6.86 12.65 -1.66
CA LEU A 234 6.97 13.91 -2.39
C LEU A 234 6.92 15.14 -1.45
N LEU A 235 6.14 15.06 -0.38
CA LEU A 235 5.93 16.14 0.59
C LEU A 235 6.70 15.91 1.91
N ALA A 236 7.72 15.05 1.91
CA ALA A 236 8.50 14.72 3.09
C ALA A 236 9.03 15.95 3.87
N PRO A 237 9.54 17.02 3.23
CA PRO A 237 9.98 18.22 3.94
C PRO A 237 8.89 18.83 4.83
N LEU A 238 7.65 18.94 4.34
CA LEU A 238 6.53 19.48 5.13
C LEU A 238 6.23 18.62 6.37
N MET A 239 6.39 17.30 6.25
CA MET A 239 6.11 16.36 7.35
C MET A 239 7.20 16.41 8.43
N VAL A 240 8.46 16.55 8.03
CA VAL A 240 9.62 16.56 8.94
C VAL A 240 9.66 17.87 9.77
N PHE A 241 9.32 19.02 9.17
CA PHE A 241 9.33 20.31 9.84
C PHE A 241 8.11 20.57 10.75
N THR A 242 7.17 19.62 10.80
CA THR A 242 5.97 19.72 11.64
C THR A 242 5.90 18.51 12.59
N THR A 243 5.05 18.58 13.61
CA THR A 243 4.80 17.45 14.52
C THR A 243 3.96 16.33 13.89
N SER A 244 3.73 16.38 12.59
CA SER A 244 2.88 15.44 11.84
C SER A 244 3.40 14.00 11.86
N HIS A 245 4.70 13.80 12.01
CA HIS A 245 5.33 12.49 12.10
C HIS A 245 4.78 11.65 13.28
N TYR A 246 4.47 12.27 14.43
CA TYR A 246 3.83 11.57 15.56
C TYR A 246 2.42 11.06 15.20
N PHE A 247 1.62 11.88 14.50
CA PHE A 247 0.29 11.47 14.06
C PHE A 247 0.34 10.31 13.06
N LEU A 248 1.28 10.37 12.10
CA LEU A 248 1.50 9.27 11.15
C LEU A 248 1.88 7.98 11.89
N PHE A 249 2.79 8.06 12.86
CA PHE A 249 3.25 6.91 13.61
C PHE A 249 2.15 6.29 14.48
N VAL A 250 1.45 7.10 15.28
CA VAL A 250 0.43 6.62 16.22
C VAL A 250 -0.80 6.09 15.47
N ILE A 251 -1.37 6.86 14.54
CA ILE A 251 -2.57 6.48 13.80
C ILE A 251 -2.28 5.28 12.89
N GLY A 252 -1.10 5.28 12.24
CA GLY A 252 -0.63 4.15 11.45
C GLY A 252 -0.50 2.87 12.28
N GLY A 253 0.14 2.94 13.46
CA GLY A 253 0.32 1.82 14.37
C GLY A 253 -0.99 1.25 14.89
N ILE A 254 -1.90 2.10 15.37
CA ILE A 254 -3.24 1.70 15.84
C ILE A 254 -4.03 1.04 14.71
N THR A 255 -4.01 1.64 13.52
CA THR A 255 -4.69 1.07 12.34
C THR A 255 -4.13 -0.30 11.98
N ALA A 256 -2.80 -0.46 11.98
CA ALA A 256 -2.16 -1.73 11.67
C ALA A 256 -2.62 -2.85 12.62
N ILE A 257 -2.71 -2.57 13.91
CA ILE A 257 -3.18 -3.52 14.93
C ILE A 257 -4.65 -3.88 14.72
N ILE A 258 -5.54 -2.89 14.65
CA ILE A 258 -6.99 -3.11 14.50
C ILE A 258 -7.29 -3.91 13.22
N ALA A 259 -6.69 -3.49 12.10
CA ALA A 259 -6.90 -4.16 10.82
C ALA A 259 -6.37 -5.60 10.80
N GLN A 260 -5.27 -5.87 11.51
CA GLN A 260 -4.75 -7.24 11.64
C GLN A 260 -5.68 -8.14 12.46
N PHE A 261 -6.33 -7.62 13.52
CA PHE A 261 -7.38 -8.34 14.23
C PHE A 261 -8.59 -8.61 13.32
N ASN A 262 -9.03 -7.58 12.59
CA ASN A 262 -10.16 -7.69 11.66
C ASN A 262 -9.91 -8.75 10.58
N LYS A 263 -8.68 -8.83 10.05
CA LYS A 263 -8.27 -9.88 9.11
C LYS A 263 -8.49 -11.30 9.66
N LEU A 264 -8.28 -11.51 10.96
CA LEU A 264 -8.43 -12.83 11.59
C LEU A 264 -9.90 -13.27 11.71
N ILE A 265 -10.82 -12.31 11.75
CA ILE A 265 -12.26 -12.55 11.92
C ILE A 265 -12.97 -12.77 10.57
N GLN A 266 -12.40 -12.22 9.48
CA GLN A 266 -13.00 -12.31 8.16
C GLN A 266 -13.01 -13.74 7.61
N THR A 267 -14.16 -14.15 7.07
CA THR A 267 -14.34 -15.43 6.35
C THR A 267 -14.21 -15.27 4.84
N ASN A 268 -14.65 -14.13 4.30
CA ASN A 268 -14.55 -13.85 2.87
C ASN A 268 -13.11 -13.49 2.46
N VAL A 269 -12.57 -14.17 1.43
CA VAL A 269 -11.19 -14.01 0.97
C VAL A 269 -10.88 -12.56 0.58
N LYS A 270 -11.75 -11.90 -0.21
CA LYS A 270 -11.53 -10.51 -0.63
C LYS A 270 -11.56 -9.54 0.56
N GLN A 271 -12.49 -9.71 1.51
CA GLN A 271 -12.55 -8.90 2.74
C GLN A 271 -11.31 -9.11 3.60
N LYS A 272 -10.84 -10.34 3.73
CA LYS A 272 -9.60 -10.68 4.42
C LYS A 272 -8.37 -10.01 3.79
N LEU A 273 -8.31 -9.98 2.45
CA LEU A 273 -7.27 -9.29 1.70
C LEU A 273 -7.34 -7.77 1.87
N ALA A 274 -8.56 -7.19 1.92
CA ALA A 274 -8.78 -5.77 2.18
C ALA A 274 -8.31 -5.37 3.58
N CYS A 275 -8.72 -6.09 4.63
CA CYS A 275 -8.24 -5.86 6.01
C CYS A 275 -6.71 -5.98 6.09
N SER A 276 -6.13 -6.95 5.39
CA SER A 276 -4.67 -7.08 5.30
C SER A 276 -4.01 -5.89 4.61
N THR A 277 -4.67 -5.27 3.62
CA THR A 277 -4.17 -4.05 2.98
C THR A 277 -4.23 -2.86 3.94
N ILE A 278 -5.34 -2.66 4.65
CA ILE A 278 -5.47 -1.59 5.65
C ILE A 278 -4.36 -1.71 6.70
N ALA A 279 -4.07 -2.93 7.18
CA ALA A 279 -2.98 -3.17 8.14
C ALA A 279 -1.60 -2.77 7.57
N GLN A 280 -1.33 -3.10 6.30
CA GLN A 280 -0.07 -2.77 5.64
C GLN A 280 0.05 -1.27 5.32
N MET A 281 -1.05 -0.61 4.98
CA MET A 281 -1.07 0.85 4.80
C MET A 281 -0.84 1.58 6.14
N GLY A 282 -1.44 1.09 7.23
CA GLY A 282 -1.13 1.59 8.58
C GLY A 282 0.36 1.46 8.90
N PHE A 283 0.96 0.32 8.58
CA PHE A 283 2.39 0.09 8.76
C PHE A 283 3.25 1.02 7.87
N MET A 284 2.86 1.26 6.62
CA MET A 284 3.51 2.22 5.73
C MET A 284 3.50 3.64 6.32
N LEU A 285 2.36 4.11 6.83
CA LEU A 285 2.28 5.42 7.50
C LEU A 285 3.17 5.48 8.75
N MET A 286 3.24 4.39 9.50
CA MET A 286 4.14 4.29 10.64
C MET A 286 5.62 4.44 10.20
N GLN A 287 6.02 3.87 9.07
CA GLN A 287 7.37 4.05 8.51
C GLN A 287 7.65 5.51 8.14
N CYS A 288 6.68 6.21 7.52
CA CYS A 288 6.79 7.64 7.25
C CYS A 288 6.91 8.45 8.56
N GLY A 289 6.11 8.10 9.59
CA GLY A 289 6.18 8.74 10.90
C GLY A 289 7.47 8.48 11.68
N LEU A 290 8.23 7.44 11.32
CA LEU A 290 9.58 7.17 11.83
C LEU A 290 10.68 7.90 11.04
N GLY A 291 10.33 8.68 10.01
CA GLY A 291 11.27 9.40 9.14
C GLY A 291 11.86 8.56 8.01
N PHE A 292 11.30 7.38 7.70
CA PHE A 292 11.81 6.48 6.65
C PHE A 292 10.86 6.40 5.44
N TYR A 293 10.76 7.48 4.67
CA TYR A 293 9.95 7.54 3.45
C TYR A 293 10.44 6.57 2.36
N ASN A 294 11.76 6.39 2.24
CA ASN A 294 12.35 5.42 1.33
C ASN A 294 11.98 3.98 1.70
N ALA A 295 11.94 3.63 2.99
CA ALA A 295 11.46 2.32 3.44
C ALA A 295 9.96 2.14 3.18
N ALA A 296 9.16 3.21 3.35
CA ALA A 296 7.74 3.21 3.01
C ALA A 296 7.53 2.95 1.51
N VAL A 297 8.28 3.60 0.62
CA VAL A 297 8.21 3.37 -0.83
C VAL A 297 8.65 1.95 -1.20
N ALA A 298 9.74 1.44 -0.63
CA ALA A 298 10.15 0.04 -0.83
C ALA A 298 9.06 -0.94 -0.37
N HIS A 299 8.43 -0.67 0.78
CA HIS A 299 7.30 -1.44 1.27
C HIS A 299 6.11 -1.42 0.29
N LEU A 300 5.75 -0.24 -0.26
CA LEU A 300 4.65 -0.10 -1.21
C LEU A 300 4.87 -0.93 -2.48
N ILE A 301 6.08 -0.97 -2.99
CA ILE A 301 6.43 -1.77 -4.17
C ILE A 301 6.23 -3.26 -3.88
N LEU A 302 6.80 -3.78 -2.78
CA LEU A 302 6.63 -5.19 -2.38
C LEU A 302 5.16 -5.53 -2.07
N HIS A 303 4.47 -4.64 -1.36
CA HIS A 303 3.06 -4.78 -1.07
C HIS A 303 2.23 -4.88 -2.36
N GLY A 304 2.53 -4.04 -3.35
CA GLY A 304 1.89 -4.04 -4.66
C GLY A 304 2.02 -5.40 -5.36
N PHE A 305 3.24 -5.96 -5.44
CA PHE A 305 3.48 -7.30 -6.02
C PHE A 305 2.70 -8.38 -5.28
N TYR A 306 2.82 -8.40 -3.95
CA TYR A 306 2.15 -9.40 -3.12
C TYR A 306 0.62 -9.34 -3.25
N LYS A 307 0.05 -8.14 -3.26
CA LYS A 307 -1.40 -7.96 -3.39
C LYS A 307 -1.91 -8.24 -4.79
N ALA A 308 -1.21 -7.80 -5.83
CA ALA A 308 -1.57 -8.16 -7.20
C ALA A 308 -1.65 -9.68 -7.34
N TYR A 309 -0.62 -10.41 -6.90
CA TYR A 309 -0.60 -11.87 -6.92
C TYR A 309 -1.80 -12.49 -6.18
N LEU A 310 -2.03 -12.09 -4.93
CA LEU A 310 -3.12 -12.65 -4.11
C LEU A 310 -4.51 -12.37 -4.67
N PHE A 311 -4.75 -11.17 -5.21
CA PHE A 311 -6.04 -10.88 -5.83
C PHE A 311 -6.23 -11.65 -7.13
N LEU A 312 -5.24 -11.69 -8.00
CA LEU A 312 -5.32 -12.41 -9.27
C LEU A 312 -5.46 -13.93 -9.06
N SER A 313 -4.88 -14.49 -7.99
CA SER A 313 -5.00 -15.90 -7.63
C SER A 313 -6.22 -16.24 -6.75
N ALA A 314 -6.98 -15.24 -6.27
CA ALA A 314 -8.08 -15.47 -5.32
C ALA A 314 -9.18 -16.43 -5.84
N GLY A 315 -9.36 -16.52 -7.17
CA GLY A 315 -10.31 -17.46 -7.80
C GLY A 315 -9.89 -18.92 -7.72
N SER A 316 -8.58 -19.21 -7.63
CA SER A 316 -8.06 -20.58 -7.56
C SER A 316 -8.20 -21.22 -6.17
N GLU A 317 -8.29 -20.42 -5.12
CA GLU A 317 -8.45 -20.89 -3.73
C GLU A 317 -9.81 -21.60 -3.49
N ILE A 318 -10.82 -21.30 -4.32
CA ILE A 318 -12.14 -21.92 -4.21
C ILE A 318 -12.08 -23.44 -4.52
N LYS A 319 -11.09 -23.89 -5.29
CA LYS A 319 -10.90 -25.31 -5.65
C LYS A 319 -10.17 -26.14 -4.60
N GLN A 320 -9.58 -25.49 -3.58
CA GLN A 320 -8.73 -26.16 -2.57
C GLN A 320 -9.43 -26.39 -1.23
N LEU A 321 -10.75 -26.47 -1.18
CA LEU A 321 -11.55 -26.65 0.05
C LEU A 321 -11.44 -28.03 0.74
N ASN A 322 -10.42 -28.81 0.47
CA ASN A 322 -9.98 -29.87 1.37
C ASN A 322 -9.02 -29.28 2.42
N ILE A 323 -9.59 -28.49 3.35
CA ILE A 323 -8.83 -27.95 4.48
C ILE A 323 -8.49 -29.14 5.40
N PRO A 324 -7.22 -29.55 5.51
CA PRO A 324 -6.85 -30.50 6.54
C PRO A 324 -7.20 -29.86 7.90
N LYS A 325 -7.89 -30.59 8.76
CA LYS A 325 -8.20 -30.16 10.14
C LYS A 325 -6.90 -29.66 10.76
N ILE A 326 -6.85 -28.36 11.09
CA ILE A 326 -5.71 -27.77 11.78
C ILE A 326 -5.72 -28.34 13.20
N GLU A 327 -4.95 -29.40 13.41
CA GLU A 327 -4.65 -29.85 14.77
C GLU A 327 -3.92 -28.70 15.48
N HIS A 328 -4.42 -28.29 16.64
CA HIS A 328 -3.77 -27.33 17.52
C HIS A 328 -2.47 -27.95 18.05
N LEU A 329 -1.38 -27.77 17.32
CA LEU A 329 -0.09 -28.29 17.73
C LEU A 329 0.44 -27.45 18.88
N LYS A 330 0.68 -28.07 20.02
CA LYS A 330 1.45 -27.49 21.13
C LYS A 330 2.90 -27.29 20.65
N ILE A 331 3.42 -26.09 20.84
CA ILE A 331 4.80 -25.76 20.50
C ILE A 331 5.71 -26.25 21.60
N ASN A 332 6.77 -26.94 21.22
CA ASN A 332 7.80 -27.41 22.15
C ASN A 332 8.76 -26.22 22.47
N THR A 333 9.31 -26.20 23.68
CA THR A 333 10.28 -25.18 24.15
C THR A 333 11.45 -25.00 23.18
N MET A 334 11.96 -26.09 22.62
CA MET A 334 13.02 -26.06 21.60
C MET A 334 12.61 -25.25 20.34
N GLN A 335 11.37 -25.36 19.92
CA GLN A 335 10.86 -24.57 18.76
C GLN A 335 10.82 -23.08 19.08
N VAL A 336 10.46 -22.71 20.31
CA VAL A 336 10.46 -21.31 20.76
C VAL A 336 11.88 -20.74 20.74
N ILE A 337 12.86 -21.50 21.23
CA ILE A 337 14.27 -21.10 21.22
C ILE A 337 14.73 -20.80 19.78
N TRP A 338 14.44 -21.69 18.83
CA TRP A 338 14.79 -21.48 17.42
C TRP A 338 14.09 -20.27 16.81
N VAL A 339 12.83 -20.04 17.14
CA VAL A 339 12.10 -18.83 16.68
C VAL A 339 12.79 -17.56 17.17
N ILE A 340 13.21 -17.52 18.43
CA ILE A 340 13.93 -16.37 19.02
C ILE A 340 15.30 -16.20 18.35
N LEU A 341 16.07 -17.28 18.19
CA LEU A 341 17.38 -17.21 17.53
C LEU A 341 17.30 -16.69 16.10
N PHE A 342 16.34 -17.21 15.29
CA PHE A 342 16.14 -16.71 13.93
C PHE A 342 15.62 -15.28 13.90
N ALA A 343 14.78 -14.86 14.86
CA ALA A 343 14.32 -13.48 14.97
C ALA A 343 15.49 -12.51 15.22
N LEU A 344 16.35 -12.84 16.17
CA LEU A 344 17.54 -12.04 16.49
C LEU A 344 18.51 -12.01 15.30
N ALA A 345 18.79 -13.17 14.71
CA ALA A 345 19.66 -13.27 13.53
C ALA A 345 19.10 -12.47 12.35
N GLY A 346 17.80 -12.57 12.08
CA GLY A 346 17.15 -11.85 10.99
C GLY A 346 17.12 -10.33 11.21
N GLY A 347 16.84 -9.88 12.43
CA GLY A 347 16.91 -8.46 12.79
C GLY A 347 18.32 -7.90 12.69
N SER A 348 19.32 -8.60 13.22
CA SER A 348 20.73 -8.19 13.12
C SER A 348 21.22 -8.17 11.67
N PHE A 349 20.89 -9.18 10.89
CA PHE A 349 21.23 -9.23 9.47
C PHE A 349 20.60 -8.09 8.67
N PHE A 350 19.32 -7.76 8.92
CA PHE A 350 18.67 -6.61 8.33
C PHE A 350 19.36 -5.29 8.71
N SER A 351 19.67 -5.12 10.00
CA SER A 351 20.35 -3.93 10.53
C SER A 351 21.70 -3.70 9.85
N LEU A 352 22.48 -4.77 9.67
CA LEU A 352 23.77 -4.73 8.97
C LEU A 352 23.59 -4.35 7.48
N LEU A 353 22.68 -5.01 6.76
CA LEU A 353 22.47 -4.76 5.33
C LEU A 353 21.95 -3.36 5.02
N THR A 354 21.18 -2.77 5.94
CA THR A 354 20.57 -1.45 5.74
C THR A 354 21.28 -0.31 6.45
N ALA A 355 22.42 -0.61 7.09
CA ALA A 355 23.21 0.34 7.90
C ALA A 355 22.39 1.01 9.03
N LYS A 356 21.34 0.33 9.55
CA LYS A 356 20.48 0.79 10.63
C LYS A 356 20.90 0.20 11.96
N THR A 357 22.14 0.44 12.36
CA THR A 357 22.75 -0.15 13.56
C THR A 357 22.50 0.66 14.83
N SER A 358 21.94 1.86 14.73
CA SER A 358 21.70 2.71 15.89
C SER A 358 20.51 2.22 16.73
N PHE A 359 20.74 2.11 18.04
CA PHE A 359 19.70 1.78 19.03
C PHE A 359 19.08 3.03 19.69
N THR A 360 19.55 4.23 19.33
CA THR A 360 19.13 5.50 19.95
C THR A 360 18.06 6.24 19.14
N ASN A 361 17.77 5.78 17.94
CA ASN A 361 16.81 6.41 17.03
C ASN A 361 15.73 5.43 16.54
N SER A 362 14.78 5.96 15.79
CA SER A 362 13.62 5.23 15.26
C SER A 362 13.95 4.04 14.34
N ALA A 363 15.21 3.90 13.87
CA ALA A 363 15.64 2.78 13.04
C ALA A 363 15.49 1.40 13.74
N ILE A 364 15.59 1.38 15.08
CA ILE A 364 15.39 0.15 15.86
C ILE A 364 14.00 -0.46 15.65
N PHE A 365 12.96 0.37 15.40
CA PHE A 365 11.62 -0.14 15.14
C PHE A 365 11.53 -0.97 13.88
N LEU A 366 12.19 -0.53 12.80
CA LEU A 366 12.23 -1.31 11.56
C LEU A 366 12.94 -2.65 11.77
N THR A 367 14.03 -2.65 12.53
CA THR A 367 14.76 -3.86 12.89
C THR A 367 13.91 -4.81 13.72
N ILE A 368 13.19 -4.32 14.74
CA ILE A 368 12.29 -5.12 15.57
C ILE A 368 11.14 -5.70 14.73
N ILE A 369 10.56 -4.95 13.82
CA ILE A 369 9.48 -5.43 12.95
C ILE A 369 9.97 -6.54 12.02
N VAL A 370 11.16 -6.39 11.44
CA VAL A 370 11.78 -7.45 10.63
C VAL A 370 12.05 -8.69 11.49
N ALA A 371 12.56 -8.53 12.70
CA ALA A 371 12.77 -9.63 13.65
C ALA A 371 11.46 -10.38 13.97
N ILE A 372 10.36 -9.64 14.23
CA ILE A 372 9.02 -10.23 14.45
C ILE A 372 8.52 -10.96 13.20
N THR A 373 8.77 -10.41 12.01
CA THR A 373 8.36 -11.05 10.74
C THR A 373 9.12 -12.36 10.50
N VAL A 374 10.42 -12.37 10.75
CA VAL A 374 11.26 -13.59 10.69
C VAL A 374 10.80 -14.60 11.75
N ALA A 375 10.52 -14.15 12.99
CA ALA A 375 9.96 -14.99 14.04
C ALA A 375 8.67 -15.67 13.60
N GLN A 376 7.75 -14.90 13.00
CA GLN A 376 6.46 -15.42 12.55
C GLN A 376 6.61 -16.43 11.41
N SER A 377 7.48 -16.16 10.46
CA SER A 377 7.77 -17.06 9.32
C SER A 377 8.38 -18.36 9.81
N THR A 378 9.39 -18.28 10.69
CA THR A 378 10.05 -19.43 11.32
C THR A 378 9.05 -20.27 12.12
N TYR A 379 8.20 -19.62 12.93
CA TYR A 379 7.14 -20.29 13.68
C TYR A 379 6.21 -21.08 12.78
N ASN A 380 5.76 -20.49 11.67
CA ASN A 380 4.87 -21.16 10.72
C ASN A 380 5.54 -22.39 10.09
N ILE A 381 6.85 -22.33 9.78
CA ILE A 381 7.60 -23.46 9.21
C ILE A 381 7.77 -24.58 10.23
N LEU A 382 8.15 -24.23 11.47
CA LEU A 382 8.38 -25.21 12.53
C LEU A 382 7.10 -25.95 12.97
N LYS A 383 5.93 -25.35 12.72
CA LYS A 383 4.63 -25.93 13.04
C LYS A 383 4.27 -27.16 12.16
N TYR A 384 4.83 -27.31 10.97
CA TYR A 384 4.50 -28.45 10.09
C TYR A 384 5.01 -29.77 10.67
N ARG A 385 4.14 -30.78 10.82
CA ARG A 385 4.46 -32.05 11.48
C ARG A 385 5.18 -33.04 10.58
N ASN A 386 4.91 -33.02 9.28
CA ASN A 386 5.34 -34.03 8.32
C ASN A 386 6.72 -33.82 7.69
N VAL A 387 7.54 -32.93 8.26
CA VAL A 387 8.87 -32.60 7.74
C VAL A 387 9.93 -32.84 8.79
N SER A 388 11.07 -33.43 8.42
CA SER A 388 12.17 -33.69 9.37
C SER A 388 12.71 -32.36 9.95
N TRP A 389 13.20 -32.42 11.18
CA TRP A 389 13.68 -31.25 11.92
C TRP A 389 14.75 -30.44 11.17
N LEU A 390 15.74 -31.13 10.60
CA LEU A 390 16.80 -30.49 9.81
C LEU A 390 16.27 -29.76 8.59
N LYS A 391 15.31 -30.34 7.87
CA LYS A 391 14.67 -29.67 6.71
C LYS A 391 13.90 -28.42 7.13
N LYS A 392 13.26 -28.40 8.30
CA LYS A 392 12.57 -27.22 8.84
C LYS A 392 13.54 -26.08 9.12
N ILE A 393 14.65 -26.36 9.82
CA ILE A 393 15.69 -25.36 10.13
C ILE A 393 16.28 -24.82 8.84
N PHE A 394 16.65 -25.70 7.91
CA PHE A 394 17.21 -25.32 6.63
C PHE A 394 16.23 -24.45 5.81
N SER A 395 14.96 -24.84 5.75
CA SER A 395 13.93 -24.02 5.07
C SER A 395 13.73 -22.67 5.76
N ALA A 396 13.69 -22.62 7.09
CA ALA A 396 13.58 -21.38 7.84
C ALA A 396 14.77 -20.45 7.55
N PHE A 397 16.00 -21.01 7.56
CA PHE A 397 17.22 -20.27 7.26
C PHE A 397 17.18 -19.64 5.87
N TRP A 398 16.89 -20.40 4.82
CA TRP A 398 16.87 -19.89 3.48
C TRP A 398 15.74 -18.88 3.24
N ILE A 399 14.56 -19.10 3.81
CA ILE A 399 13.43 -18.18 3.67
C ILE A 399 13.74 -16.82 4.30
N PHE A 400 14.38 -16.79 5.50
CA PHE A 400 14.74 -15.52 6.09
C PHE A 400 15.87 -14.82 5.35
N ILE A 401 16.92 -15.56 4.92
CA ILE A 401 18.04 -14.98 4.14
C ILE A 401 17.51 -14.37 2.86
N PHE A 402 16.74 -15.13 2.05
CA PHE A 402 16.15 -14.60 0.80
C PHE A 402 15.20 -13.43 1.06
N GLY A 403 14.31 -13.55 2.04
CA GLY A 403 13.34 -12.52 2.35
C GLY A 403 13.99 -11.21 2.80
N VAL A 404 14.92 -11.27 3.75
CA VAL A 404 15.62 -10.09 4.26
C VAL A 404 16.53 -9.49 3.20
N SER A 405 17.29 -10.33 2.45
CA SER A 405 18.16 -9.84 1.38
C SER A 405 17.36 -9.17 0.24
N SER A 406 16.26 -9.79 -0.20
CA SER A 406 15.40 -9.20 -1.25
C SER A 406 14.83 -7.84 -0.82
N TYR A 407 14.41 -7.73 0.44
CA TYR A 407 13.96 -6.45 0.98
C TYR A 407 15.09 -5.42 1.05
N ALA A 408 16.28 -5.83 1.53
CA ALA A 408 17.44 -4.94 1.64
C ALA A 408 17.91 -4.44 0.27
N VAL A 409 17.94 -5.30 -0.76
CA VAL A 409 18.28 -4.93 -2.14
C VAL A 409 17.27 -3.92 -2.68
N LEU A 410 15.97 -4.17 -2.51
CA LEU A 410 14.93 -3.24 -2.96
C LEU A 410 14.99 -1.92 -2.18
N TYR A 411 15.23 -1.97 -0.88
CA TYR A 411 15.42 -0.78 -0.05
C TYR A 411 16.61 0.06 -0.54
N ALA A 412 17.73 -0.58 -0.83
CA ALA A 412 18.92 0.10 -1.37
C ALA A 412 18.65 0.71 -2.74
N LEU A 413 17.96 -0.03 -3.63
CA LEU A 413 17.55 0.45 -4.94
C LEU A 413 16.64 1.68 -4.82
N VAL A 414 15.59 1.61 -4.02
CA VAL A 414 14.67 2.74 -3.81
C VAL A 414 15.40 3.93 -3.22
N SER A 415 16.24 3.72 -2.19
CA SER A 415 17.04 4.79 -1.57
C SER A 415 17.97 5.46 -2.59
N TYR A 416 18.54 4.68 -3.52
CA TYR A 416 19.37 5.20 -4.59
C TYR A 416 18.58 6.11 -5.56
N PHE A 417 17.38 5.69 -5.98
CA PHE A 417 16.51 6.50 -6.85
C PHE A 417 15.91 7.71 -6.15
N MET A 418 15.87 7.72 -4.82
CA MET A 418 15.38 8.82 -3.99
C MET A 418 16.49 9.71 -3.44
N LYS A 419 17.77 9.50 -3.83
CA LYS A 419 18.92 10.23 -3.26
C LYS A 419 18.84 11.75 -3.46
N ASP A 420 18.22 12.21 -4.55
CA ASP A 420 18.07 13.62 -4.88
C ASP A 420 16.82 14.26 -4.22
N MET A 421 16.01 13.46 -3.50
CA MET A 421 14.85 13.95 -2.77
C MET A 421 15.23 14.32 -1.33
N PRO A 422 14.83 15.51 -0.84
CA PRO A 422 15.15 15.93 0.52
C PRO A 422 14.37 15.11 1.56
N TYR A 423 14.99 14.89 2.72
CA TYR A 423 14.36 14.34 3.92
C TYR A 423 13.77 12.92 3.81
N THR A 424 14.23 12.11 2.86
CA THR A 424 13.67 10.76 2.61
C THR A 424 14.08 9.70 3.63
N ALA A 425 15.16 9.92 4.39
CA ALA A 425 15.68 9.00 5.41
C ALA A 425 16.26 9.79 6.59
N GLN A 426 15.40 10.38 7.41
CA GLN A 426 15.78 11.11 8.62
C GLN A 426 15.20 10.41 9.84
N PRO A 427 15.96 9.52 10.50
CA PRO A 427 15.48 8.83 11.68
C PRO A 427 15.25 9.80 12.84
N GLU A 428 14.07 9.72 13.43
CA GLU A 428 13.68 10.50 14.60
C GLU A 428 14.34 9.97 15.88
N PRO A 429 14.66 10.84 16.85
CA PRO A 429 15.10 10.39 18.17
C PRO A 429 14.01 9.60 18.88
N LEU A 430 14.39 8.59 19.65
CA LEU A 430 13.44 7.79 20.43
C LEU A 430 12.81 8.63 21.53
N GLY A 431 11.49 8.77 21.48
CA GLY A 431 10.69 9.41 22.52
C GLY A 431 9.71 8.45 23.18
N PHE A 432 9.04 8.92 24.24
CA PHE A 432 8.04 8.16 24.99
C PHE A 432 6.92 7.60 24.07
N VAL A 433 6.46 8.38 23.11
CA VAL A 433 5.41 7.98 22.15
C VAL A 433 5.82 6.74 21.37
N HIS A 434 7.09 6.67 20.93
CA HIS A 434 7.62 5.52 20.20
C HIS A 434 7.58 4.26 21.06
N LEU A 435 8.06 4.33 22.32
CA LEU A 435 8.07 3.19 23.23
C LEU A 435 6.67 2.74 23.60
N PHE A 436 5.74 3.68 23.82
CA PHE A 436 4.35 3.37 24.11
C PHE A 436 3.67 2.61 22.96
N VAL A 437 3.79 3.10 21.72
CA VAL A 437 3.21 2.44 20.55
C VAL A 437 3.85 1.07 20.32
N ALA A 438 5.16 0.93 20.52
CA ALA A 438 5.83 -0.38 20.46
C ALA A 438 5.26 -1.36 21.51
N GLY A 439 5.05 -0.91 22.74
CA GLY A 439 4.41 -1.71 23.78
C GLY A 439 3.01 -2.16 23.39
N VAL A 440 2.18 -1.25 22.89
CA VAL A 440 0.83 -1.55 22.39
C VAL A 440 0.88 -2.55 21.22
N PHE A 441 1.85 -2.39 20.31
CA PHE A 441 2.04 -3.29 19.17
C PHE A 441 2.41 -4.71 19.61
N LEU A 442 3.36 -4.84 20.55
CA LEU A 442 3.75 -6.12 21.12
C LEU A 442 2.58 -6.77 21.88
N LEU A 443 1.86 -6.00 22.69
CA LEU A 443 0.71 -6.47 23.45
C LEU A 443 -0.40 -6.97 22.49
N GLY A 444 -0.71 -6.22 21.44
CA GLY A 444 -1.64 -6.61 20.38
C GLY A 444 -1.20 -7.92 19.70
N PHE A 445 0.09 -8.05 19.40
CA PHE A 445 0.65 -9.28 18.84
C PHE A 445 0.44 -10.50 19.75
N PHE A 446 0.72 -10.37 21.06
CA PHE A 446 0.50 -11.47 22.02
C PHE A 446 -0.98 -11.80 22.18
N ILE A 447 -1.86 -10.81 22.28
CA ILE A 447 -3.32 -11.02 22.35
C ILE A 447 -3.80 -11.80 21.12
N MET A 448 -3.31 -11.47 19.92
CA MET A 448 -3.62 -12.20 18.69
C MET A 448 -3.12 -13.65 18.73
N LYS A 449 -1.86 -13.86 19.12
CA LYS A 449 -1.23 -15.19 19.13
C LYS A 449 -1.85 -16.12 20.16
N LEU A 450 -2.18 -15.60 21.33
CA LEU A 450 -2.83 -16.37 22.40
C LEU A 450 -4.34 -16.56 22.17
N GLY A 451 -4.89 -15.90 21.16
CA GLY A 451 -6.34 -16.00 20.85
C GLY A 451 -7.26 -15.37 21.91
N LEU A 452 -6.72 -14.49 22.76
CA LEU A 452 -7.47 -13.89 23.88
C LEU A 452 -8.66 -13.06 23.39
N TYR A 453 -8.58 -12.45 22.20
CA TYR A 453 -9.68 -11.71 21.58
C TYR A 453 -10.95 -12.56 21.38
N LYS A 454 -10.81 -13.89 21.24
CA LYS A 454 -11.94 -14.81 21.12
C LYS A 454 -12.67 -15.04 22.44
N LYS A 455 -12.00 -14.81 23.57
CA LYS A 455 -12.55 -14.97 24.91
C LYS A 455 -13.28 -13.73 25.43
N LEU A 456 -13.20 -12.60 24.70
CA LEU A 456 -13.81 -11.31 25.04
C LEU A 456 -14.92 -10.98 24.02
N PRO A 457 -16.19 -11.34 24.29
CA PRO A 457 -17.29 -11.18 23.33
C PRO A 457 -17.49 -9.74 22.86
N TRP A 458 -17.35 -8.77 23.77
CA TRP A 458 -17.48 -7.36 23.42
C TRP A 458 -16.42 -6.88 22.43
N LEU A 459 -15.16 -7.32 22.61
CA LEU A 459 -14.07 -6.99 21.69
C LEU A 459 -14.30 -7.62 20.32
N TYR A 460 -14.75 -8.87 20.29
CA TYR A 460 -15.10 -9.57 19.07
C TYR A 460 -16.18 -8.83 18.26
N VAL A 461 -17.26 -8.38 18.93
CA VAL A 461 -18.36 -7.64 18.30
C VAL A 461 -17.89 -6.28 17.74
N ILE A 462 -17.08 -5.52 18.50
CA ILE A 462 -16.52 -4.24 18.03
C ILE A 462 -15.67 -4.48 16.78
N LEU A 463 -14.76 -5.44 16.82
CA LEU A 463 -13.89 -5.76 15.67
C LEU A 463 -14.70 -6.21 14.46
N LEU A 464 -15.74 -7.03 14.67
CA LEU A 464 -16.64 -7.47 13.62
C LEU A 464 -17.34 -6.28 12.95
N ASN A 465 -17.89 -5.36 13.74
CA ASN A 465 -18.54 -4.16 13.21
C ASN A 465 -17.57 -3.25 12.44
N LEU A 466 -16.35 -3.06 12.93
CA LEU A 466 -15.31 -2.29 12.25
C LEU A 466 -14.84 -2.92 10.94
N SER A 467 -15.00 -4.23 10.79
CA SER A 467 -14.58 -5.00 9.63
C SER A 467 -15.66 -5.15 8.56
N GLN A 468 -16.90 -4.77 8.85
CA GLN A 468 -17.99 -4.82 7.90
C GLN A 468 -18.13 -3.52 7.10
N PRO A 469 -18.55 -3.59 5.83
CA PRO A 469 -19.00 -2.42 5.11
C PRO A 469 -20.18 -1.79 5.87
N LYS A 470 -20.22 -0.46 5.97
CA LYS A 470 -21.34 0.22 6.66
C LYS A 470 -22.67 -0.25 6.06
N PRO A 471 -23.63 -0.71 6.89
CA PRO A 471 -24.92 -1.13 6.40
C PRO A 471 -25.55 0.05 5.64
N SER A 472 -26.06 -0.25 4.46
CA SER A 472 -26.88 0.72 3.76
C SER A 472 -28.15 0.90 4.56
N SER A 473 -28.42 2.09 5.09
CA SER A 473 -29.79 2.42 5.45
C SER A 473 -30.64 2.23 4.19
N SER A 474 -31.32 1.10 4.11
CA SER A 474 -32.37 0.90 3.14
C SER A 474 -33.49 1.86 3.54
N LYS A 475 -33.50 3.08 2.98
CA LYS A 475 -34.76 3.76 2.82
C LYS A 475 -35.43 3.02 1.68
N SER A 476 -36.35 2.12 2.08
CA SER A 476 -37.39 1.53 1.24
C SER A 476 -38.13 2.63 0.47
#